data_83d134b6a7364b390a737a6ef6932a3f
#
_entry.id   83d134b6a7364b390a737a6ef6932a3f
#
_cell.length_a   1.000
_cell.length_b   1.000
_cell.length_c   1.000
_cell.angle_alpha   90.00
_cell.angle_beta   90.00
_cell.angle_gamma   90.00
#
_symmetry.space_group_name_H-M   'P 1'
#
loop_
_entity.id
_entity.type
_entity.pdbx_description
1 polymer ?
#
loop_
_entity_poly.entity_id
_entity_poly.type
_entity_poly.pdbx_seq_one_letter_code
_entity_poly.pdbx_strand_id
1 'polypeptide(L)'
;MTKQQAMEYLKIAAKVTEDAYNLAQMEDEEGRLLFITGRNMYEIHMYDCDAFAEMGRLLEQPIVINPDRETYNEAFFYAPIDGYKQRWKIYALFDKGKGWGK
;
A
#
# COMPACT_ATOMS: atom_id res chain seq x y z
N MET A 1 -15.53 9.48 1.22
CA MET A 1 -15.57 8.44 2.29
C MET A 1 -15.40 9.08 3.65
N THR A 2 -15.82 8.40 4.70
CA THR A 2 -15.59 8.83 6.08
C THR A 2 -14.27 8.25 6.61
N LYS A 3 -13.77 8.81 7.72
CA LYS A 3 -12.59 8.25 8.40
C LYS A 3 -12.82 6.77 8.78
N GLN A 4 -14.02 6.45 9.25
CA GLN A 4 -14.38 5.08 9.62
C GLN A 4 -14.29 4.14 8.42
N GLN A 5 -14.81 4.56 7.27
CA GLN A 5 -14.72 3.76 6.04
C GLN A 5 -13.26 3.57 5.60
N ALA A 6 -12.42 4.58 5.73
CA ALA A 6 -11.00 4.47 5.42
C ALA A 6 -10.31 3.44 6.31
N MET A 7 -10.59 3.47 7.60
CA MET A 7 -10.01 2.52 8.56
C MET A 7 -10.47 1.09 8.30
N GLU A 8 -11.77 0.92 8.00
CA GLU A 8 -12.31 -0.40 7.66
C GLU A 8 -11.67 -0.96 6.39
N TYR A 9 -11.53 -0.12 5.38
CA TYR A 9 -10.85 -0.53 4.13
C TYR A 9 -9.43 -1.00 4.41
N LEU A 10 -8.67 -0.22 5.18
CA LEU A 10 -7.28 -0.56 5.46
C LEU A 10 -7.16 -1.85 6.26
N LYS A 11 -8.07 -2.09 7.19
CA LYS A 11 -8.08 -3.33 7.97
C LYS A 11 -8.27 -4.55 7.07
N ILE A 12 -9.21 -4.47 6.14
CA ILE A 12 -9.46 -5.57 5.18
C ILE A 12 -8.27 -5.71 4.24
N ALA A 13 -7.77 -4.61 3.71
CA ALA A 13 -6.64 -4.64 2.78
C ALA A 13 -5.37 -5.18 3.44
N ALA A 14 -5.16 -4.86 4.72
CA ALA A 14 -4.02 -5.40 5.47
C ALA A 14 -4.12 -6.92 5.60
N LYS A 15 -5.31 -7.45 5.87
CA LYS A 15 -5.52 -8.89 5.97
C LYS A 15 -5.24 -9.59 4.65
N VAL A 16 -5.75 -9.03 3.56
CA VAL A 16 -5.51 -9.58 2.22
C VAL A 16 -4.02 -9.53 1.87
N THR A 17 -3.35 -8.42 2.21
CA THR A 17 -1.92 -8.26 1.94
C THR A 17 -1.09 -9.26 2.73
N GLU A 18 -1.44 -9.50 3.99
CA GLU A 18 -0.78 -10.50 4.81
C GLU A 18 -0.93 -11.91 4.21
N ASP A 19 -2.15 -12.25 3.80
CA ASP A 19 -2.42 -13.53 3.16
C ASP A 19 -1.64 -13.67 1.84
N ALA A 20 -1.60 -12.61 1.04
CA ALA A 20 -0.84 -12.59 -0.22
C ALA A 20 0.67 -12.71 0.02
N TYR A 21 1.17 -12.03 1.04
CA TYR A 21 2.58 -12.14 1.42
C TYR A 21 2.93 -13.59 1.78
N ASN A 22 2.11 -14.21 2.62
CA ASN A 22 2.33 -15.59 3.02
C ASN A 22 2.28 -16.53 1.82
N LEU A 23 1.34 -16.30 0.92
CA LEU A 23 1.24 -17.06 -0.33
C LEU A 23 2.48 -16.89 -1.20
N ALA A 24 3.02 -15.65 -1.27
CA ALA A 24 4.20 -15.33 -2.05
C ALA A 24 5.47 -16.02 -1.55
N GLN A 25 5.50 -16.46 -0.28
CA GLN A 25 6.64 -17.18 0.28
C GLN A 25 6.60 -18.67 -0.05
N MET A 26 5.48 -19.16 -0.55
CA MET A 26 5.35 -20.57 -0.91
C MET A 26 6.15 -20.88 -2.16
N GLU A 27 6.81 -22.03 -2.15
CA GLU A 27 7.61 -22.51 -3.26
C GLU A 27 7.04 -23.83 -3.78
N ASP A 28 7.28 -24.10 -5.08
CA ASP A 28 6.97 -25.41 -5.63
C ASP A 28 8.07 -26.43 -5.26
N GLU A 29 7.93 -27.66 -5.76
CA GLU A 29 8.88 -28.73 -5.47
C GLU A 29 10.31 -28.44 -5.95
N GLU A 30 10.45 -27.48 -6.88
CA GLU A 30 11.74 -27.08 -7.44
C GLU A 30 12.28 -25.81 -6.80
N GLY A 31 11.62 -25.28 -5.77
CA GLY A 31 12.03 -24.08 -5.07
C GLY A 31 11.66 -22.78 -5.78
N ARG A 32 10.71 -22.80 -6.72
CA ARG A 32 10.26 -21.62 -7.42
C ARG A 32 9.08 -20.99 -6.70
N LEU A 33 9.08 -19.66 -6.60
CA LEU A 33 7.99 -18.95 -5.98
C LEU A 33 6.71 -19.11 -6.81
N LEU A 34 5.60 -19.38 -6.12
CA LEU A 34 4.30 -19.59 -6.74
C LEU A 34 3.55 -18.27 -7.00
N PHE A 35 3.92 -17.18 -6.31
CA PHE A 35 3.19 -15.94 -6.37
C PHE A 35 4.14 -14.77 -6.13
N ILE A 36 4.06 -13.73 -6.92
CA ILE A 36 5.01 -12.62 -6.86
C ILE A 36 4.44 -11.35 -6.21
N THR A 37 3.12 -11.21 -6.14
CA THR A 37 2.47 -10.06 -5.49
C THR A 37 2.54 -10.25 -3.96
N GLY A 38 2.62 -9.15 -3.21
CA GLY A 38 2.60 -9.20 -1.75
C GLY A 38 3.90 -9.67 -1.12
N ARG A 39 5.03 -9.42 -1.77
CA ARG A 39 6.33 -9.81 -1.22
C ARG A 39 6.77 -8.97 -0.03
N ASN A 40 6.23 -7.77 0.08
CA ASN A 40 6.61 -6.85 1.14
C ASN A 40 5.52 -6.84 2.20
N MET A 41 5.84 -7.35 3.38
CA MET A 41 4.95 -7.26 4.53
C MET A 41 4.79 -5.80 4.95
N TYR A 42 3.63 -5.50 5.50
CA TYR A 42 3.31 -4.19 6.06
C TYR A 42 3.25 -3.07 5.04
N GLU A 43 3.01 -3.44 3.77
CA GLU A 43 2.80 -2.48 2.70
C GLU A 43 1.50 -2.79 1.96
N ILE A 44 0.76 -1.75 1.60
CA ILE A 44 -0.45 -1.86 0.80
C ILE A 44 -0.27 -1.00 -0.44
N HIS A 45 -0.38 -1.61 -1.61
CA HIS A 45 -0.33 -0.88 -2.87
C HIS A 45 -1.74 -0.48 -3.27
N MET A 46 -1.94 0.81 -3.52
CA MET A 46 -3.21 1.35 -4.04
C MET A 46 -2.97 1.98 -5.41
N TYR A 47 -4.03 2.12 -6.18
CA TYR A 47 -3.96 2.90 -7.40
C TYR A 47 -3.85 4.39 -7.07
N ASP A 48 -3.16 5.13 -7.95
CA ASP A 48 -3.09 6.59 -7.89
C ASP A 48 -4.46 7.16 -8.26
N CYS A 49 -5.29 7.42 -7.27
CA CYS A 49 -6.65 7.90 -7.45
C CYS A 49 -7.06 8.80 -6.29
N ASP A 50 -8.20 9.44 -6.45
CA ASP A 50 -8.72 10.37 -5.43
C ASP A 50 -8.90 9.68 -4.08
N ALA A 51 -9.26 8.41 -4.06
CA ALA A 51 -9.44 7.67 -2.82
C ALA A 51 -8.15 7.56 -2.00
N PHE A 52 -7.01 7.39 -2.66
CA PHE A 52 -5.71 7.35 -1.97
C PHE A 52 -5.42 8.69 -1.28
N ALA A 53 -5.57 9.78 -2.02
CA ALA A 53 -5.33 11.12 -1.50
C ALA A 53 -6.29 11.46 -0.36
N GLU A 54 -7.57 11.13 -0.53
CA GLU A 54 -8.60 11.36 0.47
C GLU A 54 -8.33 10.57 1.74
N MET A 55 -7.88 9.33 1.60
CA MET A 55 -7.56 8.47 2.74
C MET A 55 -6.43 9.08 3.60
N GLY A 56 -5.36 9.55 2.97
CA GLY A 56 -4.27 10.22 3.69
C GLY A 56 -4.77 11.43 4.46
N ARG A 57 -5.62 12.24 3.81
CA ARG A 57 -6.22 13.41 4.43
C ARG A 57 -7.12 13.05 5.61
N LEU A 58 -7.99 12.05 5.44
CA LEU A 58 -8.92 11.62 6.49
C LEU A 58 -8.20 11.04 7.70
N LEU A 59 -7.09 10.36 7.48
CA LEU A 59 -6.29 9.78 8.54
C LEU A 59 -5.26 10.75 9.11
N GLU A 60 -5.25 11.99 8.60
CA GLU A 60 -4.31 13.03 9.06
C GLU A 60 -2.86 12.61 8.96
N GLN A 61 -2.55 11.86 7.89
CA GLN A 61 -1.20 11.40 7.61
C GLN A 61 -0.63 12.17 6.42
N PRO A 62 0.50 12.86 6.58
CA PRO A 62 1.10 13.57 5.45
C PRO A 62 1.56 12.59 4.38
N ILE A 63 1.26 12.92 3.13
CA ILE A 63 1.68 12.11 1.99
C ILE A 63 3.07 12.58 1.56
N VAL A 64 3.98 11.63 1.44
CA VAL A 64 5.37 11.88 1.04
C VAL A 64 5.56 11.39 -0.39
N ILE A 65 6.29 12.17 -1.18
CA ILE A 65 6.63 11.80 -2.55
C ILE A 65 8.07 11.33 -2.59
N ASN A 66 8.29 10.16 -3.15
CA ASN A 66 9.61 9.60 -3.39
C ASN A 66 9.88 9.61 -4.90
N PRO A 67 10.75 10.52 -5.40
CA PRO A 67 11.00 10.65 -6.83
C PRO A 67 12.08 9.72 -7.39
N ASP A 68 12.69 8.89 -6.57
CA ASP A 68 13.91 8.16 -6.92
C ASP A 68 13.70 6.86 -7.71
N ARG A 69 12.48 6.58 -8.16
CA ARG A 69 12.20 5.41 -8.98
C ARG A 69 12.43 5.71 -10.46
N GLU A 70 12.94 4.74 -11.20
CA GLU A 70 13.31 4.95 -12.62
C GLU A 70 12.10 5.24 -13.50
N THR A 71 11.02 4.47 -13.34
CA THR A 71 9.85 4.54 -14.23
C THR A 71 8.70 5.31 -13.62
N TYR A 72 8.51 5.16 -12.31
CA TYR A 72 7.39 5.76 -11.58
C TYR A 72 7.90 6.53 -10.38
N ASN A 73 7.14 7.54 -9.99
CA ASN A 73 7.29 8.16 -8.68
C ASN A 73 6.35 7.44 -7.71
N GLU A 74 6.67 7.51 -6.45
CA GLU A 74 5.87 6.89 -5.39
C GLU A 74 5.33 7.97 -4.46
N ALA A 75 4.02 7.91 -4.19
CA ALA A 75 3.39 8.68 -3.13
C ALA A 75 3.04 7.70 -2.00
N PHE A 76 3.31 8.06 -0.76
CA PHE A 76 3.03 7.14 0.34
C PHE A 76 2.76 7.88 1.65
N PHE A 77 2.11 7.17 2.55
CA PHE A 77 1.98 7.58 3.95
C PHE A 77 2.00 6.32 4.82
N TYR A 78 2.23 6.51 6.11
CA TYR A 78 2.17 5.43 7.09
C TYR A 78 0.91 5.59 7.92
N ALA A 79 0.23 4.48 8.21
CA ALA A 79 -0.99 4.49 9.00
C ALA A 79 -1.00 3.33 10.00
N PRO A 80 -1.51 3.55 11.21
CA PRO A 80 -1.78 2.46 12.13
C PRO A 80 -3.01 1.70 11.66
N ILE A 81 -2.96 0.38 11.76
CA ILE A 81 -4.08 -0.49 11.37
C ILE A 81 -4.43 -1.35 12.58
N ASP A 82 -5.72 -1.40 12.92
CA ASP A 82 -6.21 -2.19 14.03
C ASP A 82 -5.76 -3.64 13.94
N GLY A 83 -5.22 -4.15 15.03
CA GLY A 83 -4.73 -5.53 15.09
C GLY A 83 -3.24 -5.67 14.81
N TYR A 84 -2.55 -4.58 14.45
CA TYR A 84 -1.12 -4.61 14.17
C TYR A 84 -0.38 -3.63 15.07
N LYS A 85 0.80 -4.03 15.52
CA LYS A 85 1.64 -3.19 16.38
C LYS A 85 2.37 -2.10 15.63
N GLN A 86 2.80 -2.41 14.40
CA GLN A 86 3.53 -1.47 13.57
C GLN A 86 2.62 -0.76 12.59
N ARG A 87 3.07 0.39 12.14
CA ARG A 87 2.39 1.12 11.08
C ARG A 87 2.63 0.42 9.75
N TRP A 88 1.64 0.51 8.88
CA TRP A 88 1.72 0.01 7.51
C TRP A 88 2.01 1.16 6.56
N LYS A 89 2.81 0.88 5.54
CA LYS A 89 3.04 1.81 4.45
C LYS A 89 1.94 1.64 3.41
N ILE A 90 1.25 2.72 3.11
CA ILE A 90 0.23 2.74 2.05
C ILE A 90 0.81 3.59 0.92
N TYR A 91 0.91 3.02 -0.28
CA TYR A 91 1.56 3.71 -1.37
C TYR A 91 0.84 3.54 -2.69
N ALA A 92 1.06 4.52 -3.57
CA ALA A 92 0.58 4.51 -4.94
C ALA A 92 1.72 4.92 -5.86
N LEU A 93 1.78 4.32 -7.05
CA LEU A 93 2.75 4.66 -8.07
C LEU A 93 2.08 5.54 -9.13
N PHE A 94 2.79 6.55 -9.60
CA PHE A 94 2.29 7.42 -10.66
C PHE A 94 3.40 7.71 -11.66
N ASP A 95 3.00 8.03 -12.90
CA ASP A 95 3.95 8.22 -13.99
C ASP A 95 4.90 9.38 -13.69
N LYS A 96 6.16 9.16 -13.98
CA LYS A 96 7.17 10.22 -13.96
C LYS A 96 6.77 11.29 -14.98
N GLY A 97 6.79 12.55 -14.56
CA GLY A 97 6.36 13.64 -15.42
C GLY A 97 4.94 14.13 -15.12
N LYS A 98 4.14 13.34 -14.42
CA LYS A 98 2.87 13.81 -13.87
C LYS A 98 3.09 14.34 -12.47
N GLY A 99 2.53 15.50 -12.17
CA GLY A 99 2.47 15.95 -10.79
C GLY A 99 1.48 15.09 -10.01
N TRP A 100 1.84 14.68 -8.82
CA TRP A 100 0.94 13.92 -7.98
C TRP A 100 -0.27 14.78 -7.59
N GLY A 101 -1.46 14.17 -7.61
CA GLY A 101 -2.70 14.87 -7.24
C GLY A 101 -3.28 15.77 -8.32
N LYS A 102 -2.80 15.69 -9.52
CA LYS A 102 -3.30 16.50 -10.65
C LYS A 102 -4.10 15.69 -11.64
#